data_05f5272adecbbaa096b45c290c0f043f
#
_entry.id   05f5272adecbbaa096b45c290c0f043f
#
_cell.length_a   1.000
_cell.length_b   1.000
_cell.length_c   1.000
_cell.angle_alpha   90.00
_cell.angle_beta   90.00
_cell.angle_gamma   90.00
#
_symmetry.space_group_name_H-M   'P 1'
#
loop_
_entity.id
_entity.type
_entity.pdbx_description
1 polymer ?
#
loop_
_entity_poly.entity_id
_entity_poly.type
_entity_poly.pdbx_seq_one_letter_code
_entity_poly.pdbx_strand_id
1 'polypeptide(L)'
;MQQTVKRNVPAVTAVLSIVSLGLVFGAARQLIPKALLPAAPEWLLEAIPHVNAVISVVAVVVILAGLRAIKREQYDRHRKLMLTGVVLFVAFLALYLYKVALKGPNTFPGSGVAELAYLGILAVHMVLAIACIPLLYYVLLLAVTRPMSELSETAHPKVGKIAAPLWL
;
A
#
# COMPACT_ATOMS: atom_id res chain seq x y z
N MET A 1 -5.84 10.70 -22.41
CA MET A 1 -5.10 10.11 -21.28
C MET A 1 -5.78 8.85 -20.74
N GLN A 2 -7.07 8.85 -20.38
CA GLN A 2 -7.77 7.63 -19.92
C GLN A 2 -7.73 6.44 -20.89
N GLN A 3 -7.93 6.67 -22.19
CA GLN A 3 -7.90 5.60 -23.20
C GLN A 3 -6.50 4.95 -23.33
N THR A 4 -5.44 5.75 -23.19
CA THR A 4 -4.05 5.24 -23.22
C THR A 4 -3.76 4.34 -22.01
N VAL A 5 -4.22 4.75 -20.83
CA VAL A 5 -4.10 3.94 -19.59
C VAL A 5 -4.93 2.67 -19.69
N LYS A 6 -6.20 2.77 -20.18
CA LYS A 6 -7.09 1.60 -20.37
C LYS A 6 -6.44 0.53 -21.28
N ARG A 7 -5.67 0.95 -22.28
CA ARG A 7 -5.00 0.05 -23.25
C ARG A 7 -3.70 -0.54 -22.72
N ASN A 8 -3.04 0.13 -21.77
CA ASN A 8 -1.70 -0.21 -21.30
C ASN A 8 -1.66 -0.44 -19.78
N VAL A 9 -2.74 -0.95 -19.16
CA VAL A 9 -2.81 -1.19 -17.71
C VAL A 9 -1.59 -1.95 -17.17
N PRO A 10 -1.09 -3.06 -17.79
CA PRO A 10 0.09 -3.75 -17.28
C PRO A 10 1.35 -2.88 -17.28
N ALA A 11 1.59 -2.11 -18.34
CA ALA A 11 2.77 -1.25 -18.44
C ALA A 11 2.72 -0.10 -17.41
N VAL A 12 1.55 0.54 -17.24
CA VAL A 12 1.35 1.59 -16.22
C VAL A 12 1.51 1.02 -14.82
N THR A 13 0.98 -0.19 -14.56
CA THR A 13 1.20 -0.90 -13.30
C THR A 13 2.68 -1.13 -13.03
N ALA A 14 3.43 -1.61 -14.01
CA ALA A 14 4.87 -1.85 -13.86
C ALA A 14 5.62 -0.57 -13.53
N VAL A 15 5.37 0.52 -14.25
CA VAL A 15 6.01 1.82 -13.99
C VAL A 15 5.69 2.33 -12.58
N LEU A 16 4.41 2.34 -12.19
CA LEU A 16 4.00 2.79 -10.86
C LEU A 16 4.62 1.92 -9.75
N SER A 17 4.68 0.62 -9.96
CA SER A 17 5.29 -0.31 -9.00
C SER A 17 6.79 -0.08 -8.85
N ILE A 18 7.53 0.09 -9.96
CA ILE A 18 8.96 0.37 -9.94
C ILE A 18 9.24 1.70 -9.24
N VAL A 19 8.47 2.75 -9.55
CA VAL A 19 8.61 4.05 -8.91
C VAL A 19 8.34 3.97 -7.41
N SER A 20 7.24 3.32 -7.01
CA SER A 20 6.89 3.17 -5.59
C SER A 20 7.91 2.36 -4.81
N LEU A 21 8.35 1.22 -5.35
CA LEU A 21 9.38 0.39 -4.73
C LEU A 21 10.72 1.12 -4.69
N GLY A 22 11.07 1.84 -5.77
CA GLY A 22 12.27 2.69 -5.81
C GLY A 22 12.28 3.76 -4.72
N LEU A 23 11.14 4.41 -4.47
CA LEU A 23 10.98 5.37 -3.37
C LEU A 23 11.10 4.71 -2.00
N VAL A 24 10.49 3.54 -1.80
CA VAL A 24 10.57 2.79 -0.53
C VAL A 24 12.01 2.38 -0.22
N PHE A 25 12.70 1.75 -1.18
CA PHE A 25 14.08 1.32 -0.99
C PHE A 25 15.04 2.50 -0.94
N GLY A 26 14.80 3.57 -1.72
CA GLY A 26 15.59 4.80 -1.69
C GLY A 26 15.48 5.51 -0.33
N ALA A 27 14.29 5.59 0.25
CA ALA A 27 14.10 6.12 1.60
C ALA A 27 14.80 5.25 2.66
N ALA A 28 14.63 3.92 2.58
CA ALA A 28 15.25 2.98 3.52
C ALA A 28 16.80 3.02 3.47
N ARG A 29 17.36 3.28 2.30
CA ARG A 29 18.82 3.44 2.08
C ARG A 29 19.31 4.87 2.32
N GLN A 30 18.43 5.79 2.78
CA GLN A 30 18.75 7.20 3.02
C GLN A 30 19.30 7.93 1.77
N LEU A 31 18.86 7.51 0.57
CA LEU A 31 19.25 8.12 -0.71
C LEU A 31 18.49 9.41 -1.01
N ILE A 32 17.38 9.69 -0.29
CA ILE A 32 16.61 10.91 -0.47
C ILE A 32 17.29 12.03 0.31
N PRO A 33 17.73 13.11 -0.35
CA PRO A 33 18.36 14.23 0.36
C PRO A 33 17.40 14.88 1.35
N LYS A 34 17.80 14.95 2.63
CA LYS A 34 16.98 15.52 3.71
C LYS A 34 16.61 16.99 3.44
N ALA A 35 17.45 17.71 2.71
CA ALA A 35 17.20 19.11 2.32
C ALA A 35 15.96 19.29 1.41
N LEU A 36 15.50 18.23 0.76
CA LEU A 36 14.27 18.27 -0.07
C LEU A 36 13.00 18.03 0.74
N LEU A 37 13.13 17.65 2.02
CA LEU A 37 12.01 17.32 2.88
C LEU A 37 11.76 18.46 3.88
N PRO A 38 10.50 18.81 4.16
CA PRO A 38 10.20 19.77 5.22
C PRO A 38 10.76 19.29 6.56
N ALA A 39 11.34 20.19 7.34
CA ALA A 39 11.74 19.87 8.70
C ALA A 39 10.50 19.58 9.56
N ALA A 40 10.59 18.59 10.42
CA ALA A 40 9.54 18.27 11.37
C ALA A 40 10.09 18.20 12.80
N PRO A 41 9.32 18.63 13.79
CA PRO A 41 9.69 18.45 15.18
C PRO A 41 9.73 16.95 15.53
N GLU A 42 10.57 16.61 16.51
CA GLU A 42 10.83 15.21 16.87
C GLU A 42 9.58 14.45 17.31
N TRP A 43 8.74 15.11 18.12
CA TRP A 43 7.48 14.51 18.58
C TRP A 43 6.56 14.05 17.41
N LEU A 44 6.57 14.79 16.29
CA LEU A 44 5.77 14.42 15.11
C LEU A 44 6.33 13.15 14.44
N LEU A 45 7.65 13.07 14.30
CA LEU A 45 8.30 11.89 13.72
C LEU A 45 8.11 10.64 14.59
N GLU A 46 8.07 10.81 15.91
CA GLU A 46 7.79 9.75 16.87
C GLU A 46 6.32 9.32 16.87
N ALA A 47 5.40 10.23 16.60
CA ALA A 47 3.97 9.92 16.48
C ALA A 47 3.63 9.12 15.21
N ILE A 48 4.39 9.25 14.11
CA ILE A 48 4.09 8.61 12.82
C ILE A 48 3.88 7.10 12.93
N PRO A 49 4.69 6.30 13.63
CA PRO A 49 4.45 4.87 13.77
C PRO A 49 3.11 4.54 14.41
N HIS A 50 2.69 5.32 15.42
CA HIS A 50 1.40 5.15 16.10
C HIS A 50 0.24 5.53 15.17
N VAL A 51 0.36 6.63 14.43
CA VAL A 51 -0.63 7.03 13.43
C VAL A 51 -0.74 5.96 12.34
N ASN A 52 0.37 5.44 11.85
CA ASN A 52 0.38 4.37 10.85
C ASN A 52 -0.24 3.06 11.38
N ALA A 53 -0.04 2.73 12.65
CA ALA A 53 -0.70 1.59 13.27
C ALA A 53 -2.24 1.76 13.28
N VAL A 54 -2.73 2.96 13.63
CA VAL A 54 -4.17 3.27 13.58
C VAL A 54 -4.69 3.20 12.13
N ILE A 55 -3.99 3.80 11.17
CA ILE A 55 -4.34 3.72 9.75
C ILE A 55 -4.43 2.26 9.29
N SER A 56 -3.50 1.41 9.71
CA SER A 56 -3.50 -0.02 9.36
C SER A 56 -4.73 -0.75 9.91
N VAL A 57 -5.10 -0.52 11.17
CA VAL A 57 -6.31 -1.12 11.77
C VAL A 57 -7.55 -0.65 11.01
N VAL A 58 -7.67 0.64 10.73
CA VAL A 58 -8.80 1.18 9.96
C VAL A 58 -8.83 0.59 8.55
N ALA A 59 -7.67 0.44 7.89
CA ALA A 59 -7.58 -0.17 6.56
C ALA A 59 -8.07 -1.62 6.56
N VAL A 60 -7.70 -2.42 7.56
CA VAL A 60 -8.19 -3.80 7.72
C VAL A 60 -9.72 -3.82 7.80
N VAL A 61 -10.32 -2.98 8.66
CA VAL A 61 -11.78 -2.88 8.80
C VAL A 61 -12.45 -2.48 7.48
N VAL A 62 -11.89 -1.48 6.79
CA VAL A 62 -12.40 -0.98 5.50
C VAL A 62 -12.32 -2.06 4.43
N ILE A 63 -11.21 -2.80 4.34
CA ILE A 63 -11.05 -3.88 3.36
C ILE A 63 -12.05 -5.01 3.64
N LEU A 64 -12.17 -5.46 4.89
CA LEU A 64 -13.11 -6.51 5.27
C LEU A 64 -14.57 -6.08 4.99
N ALA A 65 -14.92 -4.83 5.29
CA ALA A 65 -16.23 -4.28 4.95
C ALA A 65 -16.46 -4.23 3.43
N GLY A 66 -15.42 -3.89 2.65
CA GLY A 66 -15.47 -3.91 1.19
C GLY A 66 -15.63 -5.31 0.62
N LEU A 67 -14.94 -6.30 1.17
CA LEU A 67 -15.11 -7.72 0.78
C LEU A 67 -16.51 -8.23 1.14
N ARG A 68 -17.06 -7.79 2.28
CA ARG A 68 -18.43 -8.12 2.65
C ARG A 68 -19.45 -7.45 1.71
N ALA A 69 -19.21 -6.21 1.30
CA ALA A 69 -20.06 -5.48 0.38
C ALA A 69 -20.16 -6.16 -0.99
N ILE A 70 -19.02 -6.59 -1.56
CA ILE A 70 -19.02 -7.29 -2.87
C ILE A 70 -19.72 -8.65 -2.79
N LYS A 71 -19.58 -9.40 -1.69
CA LYS A 71 -20.32 -10.65 -1.46
C LYS A 71 -21.84 -10.46 -1.36
N ARG A 72 -22.30 -9.24 -1.06
CA ARG A 72 -23.71 -8.85 -0.99
C ARG A 72 -24.18 -8.10 -2.22
N GLU A 73 -23.40 -8.12 -3.29
CA GLU A 73 -23.67 -7.43 -4.56
C GLU A 73 -23.85 -5.90 -4.41
N GLN A 74 -23.33 -5.32 -3.31
CA GLN A 74 -23.35 -3.88 -3.03
C GLN A 74 -22.14 -3.20 -3.73
N TYR A 75 -22.16 -3.14 -5.05
CA TYR A 75 -21.05 -2.69 -5.87
C TYR A 75 -20.57 -1.27 -5.56
N ASP A 76 -21.51 -0.32 -5.40
CA ASP A 76 -21.17 1.08 -5.08
C ASP A 76 -20.51 1.21 -3.70
N ARG A 77 -20.99 0.44 -2.72
CA ARG A 77 -20.40 0.42 -1.39
C ARG A 77 -19.01 -0.20 -1.42
N HIS A 78 -18.84 -1.30 -2.14
CA HIS A 78 -17.52 -1.92 -2.35
C HIS A 78 -16.55 -0.92 -2.96
N ARG A 79 -16.93 -0.23 -4.04
CA ARG A 79 -16.11 0.77 -4.72
C ARG A 79 -15.67 1.88 -3.76
N LYS A 80 -16.60 2.46 -2.99
CA LYS A 80 -16.28 3.52 -2.01
C LYS A 80 -15.29 3.03 -0.96
N LEU A 81 -15.51 1.85 -0.39
CA LEU A 81 -14.63 1.26 0.62
C LEU A 81 -13.24 0.96 0.05
N MET A 82 -13.14 0.43 -1.17
CA MET A 82 -11.84 0.18 -1.80
C MET A 82 -11.09 1.47 -2.10
N LEU A 83 -11.76 2.53 -2.55
CA LEU A 83 -11.14 3.85 -2.72
C LEU A 83 -10.68 4.45 -1.39
N THR A 84 -11.47 4.30 -0.32
CA THR A 84 -11.03 4.68 1.04
C THR A 84 -9.77 3.91 1.45
N GLY A 85 -9.72 2.60 1.17
CA GLY A 85 -8.51 1.78 1.40
C GLY A 85 -7.29 2.31 0.65
N VAL A 86 -7.45 2.74 -0.60
CA VAL A 86 -6.36 3.36 -1.39
C VAL A 86 -5.89 4.66 -0.75
N VAL A 87 -6.80 5.52 -0.29
CA VAL A 87 -6.44 6.78 0.39
C VAL A 87 -5.66 6.49 1.68
N LEU A 88 -6.12 5.52 2.48
CA LEU A 88 -5.42 5.10 3.70
C LEU A 88 -4.01 4.56 3.38
N PHE A 89 -3.87 3.77 2.32
CA PHE A 89 -2.57 3.27 1.87
C PHE A 89 -1.63 4.40 1.47
N VAL A 90 -2.10 5.37 0.67
CA VAL A 90 -1.28 6.51 0.26
C VAL A 90 -0.85 7.33 1.48
N ALA A 91 -1.77 7.58 2.42
CA ALA A 91 -1.46 8.29 3.66
C ALA A 91 -0.41 7.52 4.50
N PHE A 92 -0.61 6.22 4.70
CA PHE A 92 0.35 5.35 5.37
C PHE A 92 1.73 5.42 4.72
N LEU A 93 1.78 5.23 3.39
CA LEU A 93 3.04 5.20 2.65
C LEU A 93 3.76 6.55 2.71
N ALA A 94 3.04 7.66 2.55
CA ALA A 94 3.61 9.00 2.61
C ALA A 94 4.23 9.29 3.99
N LEU A 95 3.51 9.00 5.08
CA LEU A 95 4.00 9.16 6.44
C LEU A 95 5.21 8.24 6.71
N TYR A 96 5.14 6.99 6.29
CA TYR A 96 6.24 6.03 6.43
C TYR A 96 7.50 6.50 5.71
N LEU A 97 7.38 6.85 4.42
CA LEU A 97 8.51 7.33 3.63
C LEU A 97 9.11 8.61 4.20
N TYR A 98 8.28 9.55 4.63
CA TYR A 98 8.72 10.79 5.24
C TYR A 98 9.54 10.53 6.51
N LYS A 99 9.04 9.71 7.43
CA LYS A 99 9.75 9.35 8.66
C LYS A 99 11.05 8.61 8.36
N VAL A 100 11.00 7.60 7.46
CA VAL A 100 12.17 6.78 7.14
C VAL A 100 13.24 7.60 6.41
N ALA A 101 12.85 8.52 5.52
CA ALA A 101 13.80 9.40 4.83
C ALA A 101 14.51 10.36 5.79
N LEU A 102 13.86 10.82 6.86
CA LEU A 102 14.44 11.75 7.83
C LEU A 102 15.26 11.05 8.93
N LYS A 103 14.73 9.96 9.52
CA LYS A 103 15.33 9.27 10.68
C LYS A 103 15.92 7.88 10.37
N GLY A 104 15.67 7.33 9.17
CA GLY A 104 16.01 5.96 8.85
C GLY A 104 14.97 4.94 9.36
N PRO A 105 15.14 3.66 9.00
CA PRO A 105 14.32 2.57 9.52
C PRO A 105 14.58 2.38 11.02
N ASN A 106 13.55 1.91 11.74
CA ASN A 106 13.70 1.55 13.15
C ASN A 106 14.56 0.29 13.29
N THR A 107 15.46 0.30 14.27
CA THR A 107 16.18 -0.88 14.71
C THR A 107 15.41 -1.58 15.83
N PHE A 108 15.45 -2.90 15.86
CA PHE A 108 14.88 -3.66 16.96
C PHE A 108 15.82 -3.61 18.18
N PRO A 109 15.34 -3.21 19.35
CA PRO A 109 16.22 -3.03 20.54
C PRO A 109 16.56 -4.34 21.27
N GLY A 110 15.97 -5.47 20.85
CA GLY A 110 16.21 -6.78 21.46
C GLY A 110 17.37 -7.53 20.81
N SER A 111 17.70 -8.68 21.37
CA SER A 111 18.75 -9.57 20.89
C SER A 111 18.32 -11.05 20.95
N GLY A 112 19.10 -11.94 20.32
CA GLY A 112 18.89 -13.38 20.38
C GLY A 112 17.62 -13.85 19.65
N VAL A 113 16.83 -14.72 20.25
CA VAL A 113 15.65 -15.34 19.63
C VAL A 113 14.58 -14.31 19.27
N ALA A 114 14.43 -13.27 20.08
CA ALA A 114 13.45 -12.20 19.81
C ALA A 114 13.82 -11.38 18.56
N GLU A 115 15.11 -11.10 18.37
CA GLU A 115 15.62 -10.42 17.17
C GLU A 115 15.42 -11.29 15.93
N LEU A 116 15.73 -12.59 16.01
CA LEU A 116 15.53 -13.53 14.90
C LEU A 116 14.04 -13.62 14.51
N ALA A 117 13.15 -13.70 15.48
CA ALA A 117 11.71 -13.70 15.22
C ALA A 117 11.25 -12.40 14.56
N TYR A 118 11.69 -11.24 15.05
CA TYR A 118 11.42 -9.95 14.46
C TYR A 118 11.89 -9.87 13.00
N LEU A 119 13.14 -10.24 12.73
CA LEU A 119 13.71 -10.23 11.38
C LEU A 119 12.97 -11.18 10.43
N GLY A 120 12.56 -12.35 10.92
CA GLY A 120 11.76 -13.31 10.15
C GLY A 120 10.40 -12.73 9.77
N ILE A 121 9.68 -12.14 10.72
CA ILE A 121 8.39 -11.46 10.47
C ILE A 121 8.58 -10.29 9.49
N LEU A 122 9.61 -9.49 9.69
CA LEU A 122 9.93 -8.35 8.83
C LEU A 122 10.23 -8.82 7.40
N ALA A 123 11.01 -9.89 7.21
CA ALA A 123 11.32 -10.44 5.90
C ALA A 123 10.07 -10.91 5.16
N VAL A 124 9.18 -11.65 5.85
CA VAL A 124 7.89 -12.07 5.29
C VAL A 124 7.05 -10.85 4.91
N HIS A 125 6.93 -9.86 5.81
CA HIS A 125 6.20 -8.64 5.54
C HIS A 125 6.74 -7.89 4.31
N MET A 126 8.05 -7.78 4.16
CA MET A 126 8.66 -7.13 3.00
C MET A 126 8.35 -7.85 1.70
N VAL A 127 8.42 -9.19 1.68
CA VAL A 127 8.06 -9.98 0.49
C VAL A 127 6.60 -9.78 0.11
N LEU A 128 5.70 -9.83 1.11
CA LEU A 128 4.27 -9.59 0.89
C LEU A 128 4.00 -8.16 0.38
N ALA A 129 4.65 -7.15 0.94
CA ALA A 129 4.51 -5.76 0.50
C ALA A 129 4.98 -5.56 -0.94
N ILE A 130 6.13 -6.14 -1.32
CA ILE A 130 6.67 -6.09 -2.69
C ILE A 130 5.69 -6.74 -3.68
N ALA A 131 5.08 -7.88 -3.32
CA ALA A 131 4.10 -8.56 -4.14
C ALA A 131 2.75 -7.80 -4.20
N CYS A 132 2.33 -7.20 -3.09
CA CYS A 132 1.04 -6.52 -2.96
C CYS A 132 0.97 -5.24 -3.80
N ILE A 133 2.05 -4.44 -3.88
CA ILE A 133 2.08 -3.16 -4.60
C ILE A 133 1.65 -3.28 -6.07
N PRO A 134 2.23 -4.16 -6.91
CA PRO A 134 1.80 -4.31 -8.29
C PRO A 134 0.37 -4.85 -8.43
N LEU A 135 -0.04 -5.77 -7.56
CA LEU A 135 -1.41 -6.29 -7.55
C LEU A 135 -2.42 -5.20 -7.25
N LEU A 136 -2.11 -4.34 -6.27
CA LEU A 136 -2.94 -3.20 -5.89
C LEU A 136 -3.10 -2.20 -7.04
N TYR A 137 -1.99 -1.78 -7.67
CA TYR A 137 -2.04 -0.88 -8.82
C TYR A 137 -2.83 -1.49 -9.98
N TYR A 138 -2.62 -2.76 -10.26
CA TYR A 138 -3.32 -3.44 -11.35
C TYR A 138 -4.83 -3.45 -11.15
N VAL A 139 -5.28 -3.86 -9.95
CA VAL A 139 -6.71 -3.89 -9.58
C VAL A 139 -7.31 -2.49 -9.61
N LEU A 140 -6.60 -1.50 -9.06
CA LEU A 140 -7.03 -0.10 -9.03
C LEU A 140 -7.16 0.48 -10.44
N LEU A 141 -6.15 0.30 -11.29
CA LEU A 141 -6.17 0.80 -12.66
C LEU A 141 -7.31 0.19 -13.48
N LEU A 142 -7.59 -1.10 -13.33
CA LEU A 142 -8.77 -1.72 -13.94
C LEU A 142 -10.06 -1.06 -13.43
N ALA A 143 -10.18 -0.84 -12.13
CA ALA A 143 -11.38 -0.28 -11.51
C ALA A 143 -11.66 1.17 -11.89
N VAL A 144 -10.61 1.98 -12.13
CA VAL A 144 -10.78 3.41 -12.50
C VAL A 144 -10.86 3.67 -14.00
N THR A 145 -10.41 2.70 -14.82
CA THR A 145 -10.40 2.86 -16.28
C THR A 145 -11.54 2.16 -17.00
N ARG A 146 -12.31 1.31 -16.30
CA ARG A 146 -13.40 0.53 -16.89
C ARG A 146 -14.72 0.78 -16.15
N PRO A 147 -15.87 0.74 -16.88
CA PRO A 147 -17.18 0.80 -16.25
C PRO A 147 -17.44 -0.49 -15.46
N MET A 148 -18.33 -0.40 -14.46
CA MET A 148 -18.67 -1.55 -13.59
C MET A 148 -19.18 -2.77 -14.38
N SER A 149 -19.91 -2.54 -15.46
CA SER A 149 -20.43 -3.60 -16.32
C SER A 149 -19.34 -4.45 -17.00
N GLU A 150 -18.18 -3.85 -17.32
CA GLU A 150 -17.05 -4.56 -17.94
C GLU A 150 -16.12 -5.20 -16.90
N LEU A 151 -16.18 -4.77 -15.64
CA LEU A 151 -15.18 -5.11 -14.62
C LEU A 151 -15.18 -6.62 -14.29
N SER A 152 -16.33 -7.25 -14.29
CA SER A 152 -16.50 -8.69 -14.04
C SER A 152 -15.83 -9.58 -15.10
N GLU A 153 -15.70 -9.07 -16.32
CA GLU A 153 -15.07 -9.78 -17.46
C GLU A 153 -13.55 -9.62 -17.49
N THR A 154 -13.01 -8.71 -16.69
CA THR A 154 -11.57 -8.47 -16.59
C THR A 154 -10.90 -9.35 -15.54
N ALA A 155 -9.57 -9.21 -15.41
CA ALA A 155 -8.82 -9.88 -14.35
C ALA A 155 -9.08 -9.26 -12.94
N HIS A 156 -9.82 -8.15 -12.82
CA HIS A 156 -10.08 -7.47 -11.55
C HIS A 156 -10.59 -8.42 -10.43
N PRO A 157 -11.64 -9.25 -10.65
CA PRO A 157 -12.13 -10.14 -9.59
C PRO A 157 -11.11 -11.21 -9.19
N LYS A 158 -10.33 -11.74 -10.14
CA LYS A 158 -9.32 -12.76 -9.87
C LYS A 158 -8.15 -12.19 -9.08
N VAL A 159 -7.60 -11.08 -9.54
CA VAL A 159 -6.46 -10.41 -8.88
C VAL A 159 -6.87 -9.82 -7.54
N GLY A 160 -8.07 -9.25 -7.43
CA GLY A 160 -8.60 -8.74 -6.16
C GLY A 160 -8.73 -9.80 -5.06
N LYS A 161 -9.09 -11.04 -5.42
CA LYS A 161 -9.14 -12.19 -4.49
C LYS A 161 -7.75 -12.58 -3.96
N ILE A 162 -6.69 -12.24 -4.67
CA ILE A 162 -5.29 -12.48 -4.23
C ILE A 162 -4.77 -11.26 -3.47
N ALA A 163 -4.98 -10.06 -4.01
CA ALA A 163 -4.46 -8.83 -3.42
C ALA A 163 -5.03 -8.53 -2.02
N ALA A 164 -6.33 -8.77 -1.82
CA ALA A 164 -6.97 -8.47 -0.54
C ALA A 164 -6.44 -9.31 0.64
N PRO A 165 -6.28 -10.65 0.55
CA PRO A 165 -5.65 -11.44 1.61
C PRO A 165 -4.17 -11.13 1.83
N LEU A 166 -3.44 -10.76 0.76
CA LEU A 166 -2.02 -10.38 0.89
C LEU A 166 -1.84 -9.06 1.64
N TRP A 167 -2.85 -8.21 1.62
CA TRP A 167 -2.84 -6.96 2.37
C TRP A 167 -3.21 -7.16 3.85
N LEU A 168 -4.13 -8.08 4.14
CA LEU A 168 -4.62 -8.37 5.51
C LEU A 168 -3.63 -9.17 6.34
#